data_0c59f67ff180cee5870bc6001143b193
#
_entry.id   0c59f67ff180cee5870bc6001143b193
#
_cell.length_a   1.000
_cell.length_b   1.000
_cell.length_c   1.000
_cell.angle_alpha   90.00
_cell.angle_beta   90.00
_cell.angle_gamma   90.00
#
_symmetry.space_group_name_H-M   'P 1'
#
loop_
_entity.id
_entity.type
_entity.pdbx_description
1 polymer ?
#
loop_
_entity_poly.entity_id
_entity_poly.type
_entity_poly.pdbx_seq_one_letter_code
_entity_poly.pdbx_strand_id
1 'polypeptide(L)'
;MKRNYKRPFLQFVKKAHKPLKLAIEDAVDVVCTTPDIGEMKTGDLSGIRVYKFRFNRQEYLVAYRPPVHESAVELLIIDFYHVGTHENFYDVLKRYLKQGADRGRIS
;
A
#
# COMPACT_ATOMS: atom_id res chain seq x y z
N MET A 1 -4.43 11.63 -9.46
CA MET A 1 -3.65 10.40 -9.39
C MET A 1 -4.58 9.24 -9.10
N LYS A 2 -4.41 8.17 -9.85
CA LYS A 2 -5.29 7.02 -9.74
C LYS A 2 -4.85 6.09 -8.62
N ARG A 3 -5.81 5.52 -7.91
CA ARG A 3 -5.53 4.63 -6.79
C ARG A 3 -6.04 3.24 -7.14
N ASN A 4 -5.18 2.25 -6.97
CA ASN A 4 -5.54 0.86 -7.24
C ASN A 4 -5.34 0.06 -5.97
N TYR A 5 -6.40 -0.58 -5.48
CA TYR A 5 -6.34 -1.29 -4.20
C TYR A 5 -6.30 -2.79 -4.45
N LYS A 6 -5.28 -3.45 -3.90
CA LYS A 6 -5.14 -4.89 -4.03
C LYS A 6 -5.95 -5.60 -2.96
N ARG A 7 -6.11 -6.91 -3.13
CA ARG A 7 -7.00 -7.68 -2.27
C ARG A 7 -6.69 -7.57 -0.77
N PRO A 8 -5.43 -7.71 -0.32
CA PRO A 8 -5.18 -7.65 1.13
C PRO A 8 -5.57 -6.30 1.72
N PHE A 9 -5.36 -5.22 0.96
CA PHE A 9 -5.74 -3.88 1.40
C PHE A 9 -7.25 -3.81 1.56
N LEU A 10 -7.98 -4.24 0.54
CA LEU A 10 -9.44 -4.18 0.58
C LEU A 10 -10.01 -5.05 1.69
N GLN A 11 -9.42 -6.22 1.90
CA GLN A 11 -9.90 -7.11 2.96
C GLN A 11 -9.75 -6.48 4.34
N PHE A 12 -8.63 -5.82 4.57
CA PHE A 12 -8.42 -5.17 5.86
C PHE A 12 -9.42 -4.03 6.06
N VAL A 13 -9.58 -3.19 5.04
CA VAL A 13 -10.48 -2.04 5.14
C VAL A 13 -11.91 -2.50 5.37
N LYS A 14 -12.31 -3.58 4.71
CA LYS A 14 -13.66 -4.09 4.85
C LYS A 14 -14.00 -4.44 6.28
N LYS A 15 -13.02 -4.94 7.03
CA LYS A 15 -13.25 -5.36 8.41
C LYS A 15 -13.00 -4.25 9.43
N ALA A 16 -12.45 -3.14 9.02
CA ALA A 16 -12.13 -2.06 9.94
C ALA A 16 -13.39 -1.31 10.34
N HIS A 17 -13.44 -0.85 11.58
CA HIS A 17 -14.55 -0.01 12.01
C HIS A 17 -14.37 1.40 11.44
N LYS A 18 -15.45 2.18 11.46
CA LYS A 18 -15.49 3.43 10.74
C LYS A 18 -14.38 4.42 11.06
N PRO A 19 -14.06 4.67 12.34
CA PRO A 19 -12.97 5.61 12.64
C PRO A 19 -11.65 5.17 12.05
N LEU A 20 -11.35 3.87 12.05
CA LEU A 20 -10.12 3.38 11.46
C LEU A 20 -10.15 3.51 9.94
N LYS A 21 -11.30 3.28 9.31
CA LYS A 21 -11.42 3.48 7.87
C LYS A 21 -11.08 4.91 7.49
N LEU A 22 -11.54 5.87 8.28
CA LEU A 22 -11.26 7.28 8.01
C LEU A 22 -9.76 7.57 8.17
N ALA A 23 -9.13 6.99 9.19
CA ALA A 23 -7.69 7.16 9.37
C ALA A 23 -6.91 6.55 8.21
N ILE A 24 -7.37 5.42 7.69
CA ILE A 24 -6.73 4.80 6.53
C ILE A 24 -6.89 5.69 5.30
N GLU A 25 -8.07 6.27 5.11
CA GLU A 25 -8.29 7.21 4.01
C GLU A 25 -7.34 8.40 4.08
N ASP A 26 -7.17 8.94 5.28
CA ASP A 26 -6.23 10.04 5.46
C ASP A 26 -4.81 9.62 5.10
N ALA A 27 -4.42 8.42 5.50
CA ALA A 27 -3.08 7.92 5.18
C ALA A 27 -2.91 7.75 3.68
N VAL A 28 -3.94 7.25 3.00
CA VAL A 28 -3.90 7.11 1.54
C VAL A 28 -3.76 8.47 0.88
N ASP A 29 -4.48 9.47 1.39
CA ASP A 29 -4.39 10.83 0.85
C ASP A 29 -2.99 11.41 1.02
N VAL A 30 -2.36 11.16 2.16
CA VAL A 30 -0.98 11.61 2.40
C VAL A 30 -0.05 10.98 1.38
N VAL A 31 -0.17 9.68 1.15
CA VAL A 31 0.66 8.98 0.18
C VAL A 31 0.43 9.53 -1.23
N CYS A 32 -0.80 9.78 -1.59
CA CYS A 32 -1.10 10.30 -2.92
C CYS A 32 -0.54 11.71 -3.13
N THR A 33 -0.51 12.50 -2.06
CA THR A 33 0.04 13.85 -2.14
C THR A 33 1.57 13.82 -2.19
N THR A 34 2.18 12.90 -1.45
CA THR A 34 3.64 12.80 -1.36
C THR A 34 4.05 11.32 -1.48
N PRO A 35 4.10 10.81 -2.72
CA PRO A 35 4.36 9.36 -2.90
C PRO A 35 5.69 8.86 -2.35
N ASP A 36 6.64 9.75 -2.11
CA ASP A 36 7.93 9.36 -1.57
C ASP A 36 7.96 9.32 -0.05
N ILE A 37 6.82 9.60 0.60
CA ILE A 37 6.82 9.71 2.05
C ILE A 37 7.11 8.40 2.76
N GLY A 38 6.71 7.28 2.19
CA GLY A 38 6.96 5.97 2.79
C GLY A 38 8.41 5.53 2.64
N GLU A 39 8.87 4.69 3.56
CA GLU A 39 10.22 4.17 3.51
C GLU A 39 10.36 3.15 2.39
N MET A 40 11.38 3.32 1.56
CA MET A 40 11.65 2.40 0.46
C MET A 40 12.19 1.09 1.00
N LYS A 41 11.65 -0.02 0.53
CA LYS A 41 12.09 -1.35 0.95
C LYS A 41 13.02 -1.94 -0.10
N THR A 42 13.77 -2.96 0.33
CA THR A 42 14.74 -3.61 -0.53
C THR A 42 14.48 -5.12 -0.53
N GLY A 43 15.30 -5.86 -1.27
CA GLY A 43 15.18 -7.32 -1.32
C GLY A 43 13.88 -7.74 -1.97
N ASP A 44 13.19 -8.66 -1.31
CA ASP A 44 11.93 -9.20 -1.82
C ASP A 44 10.87 -8.13 -2.03
N LEU A 45 11.01 -7.00 -1.37
CA LEU A 45 10.03 -5.93 -1.42
C LEU A 45 10.53 -4.73 -2.21
N SER A 46 11.52 -4.95 -3.05
CA SER A 46 12.07 -3.87 -3.87
C SER A 46 10.96 -3.20 -4.68
N GLY A 47 10.95 -1.89 -4.69
CA GLY A 47 9.91 -1.12 -5.39
C GLY A 47 8.70 -0.80 -4.54
N ILE A 48 8.62 -1.38 -3.35
CA ILE A 48 7.52 -1.11 -2.42
C ILE A 48 7.99 -0.08 -1.41
N ARG A 49 7.10 0.83 -1.06
CA ARG A 49 7.31 1.77 0.04
C ARG A 49 6.30 1.47 1.13
N VAL A 50 6.67 1.76 2.36
CA VAL A 50 5.78 1.54 3.50
C VAL A 50 5.66 2.84 4.28
N TYR A 51 4.43 3.33 4.41
CA TYR A 51 4.13 4.52 5.17
C TYR A 51 3.52 4.10 6.50
N LYS A 52 3.97 4.74 7.59
CA LYS A 52 3.47 4.43 8.93
C LYS A 52 2.59 5.54 9.43
N PHE A 53 1.49 5.17 10.06
CA PHE A 53 0.63 6.15 10.71
C PHE A 53 0.12 5.55 12.02
N ARG A 54 -0.28 6.42 12.95
CA ARG A 54 -0.76 5.97 14.23
C ARG A 54 -2.24 6.28 14.34
N PHE A 55 -2.97 5.34 14.93
CA PHE A 55 -4.37 5.52 15.20
C PHE A 55 -4.66 4.82 16.52
N ASN A 56 -5.21 5.57 17.49
CA ASN A 56 -5.61 4.98 18.76
C ASN A 56 -4.44 4.27 19.44
N ARG A 57 -3.26 4.89 19.42
CA ARG A 57 -2.04 4.38 20.07
C ARG A 57 -1.46 3.16 19.40
N GLN A 58 -2.01 2.75 18.26
CA GLN A 58 -1.51 1.62 17.51
C GLN A 58 -0.88 2.13 16.23
N GLU A 59 0.30 1.60 15.91
CA GLU A 59 0.95 1.92 14.65
C GLU A 59 0.44 1.02 13.54
N TYR A 60 0.13 1.63 12.40
CA TYR A 60 -0.31 0.91 11.21
C TYR A 60 0.65 1.17 10.08
N LEU A 61 0.74 0.20 9.18
CA LEU A 61 1.62 0.25 8.03
C LEU A 61 0.78 0.18 6.75
N VAL A 62 1.17 0.98 5.76
CA VAL A 62 0.54 0.94 4.44
C VAL A 62 1.62 0.62 3.43
N ALA A 63 1.50 -0.50 2.73
CA ALA A 63 2.45 -0.88 1.69
C ALA A 63 1.88 -0.46 0.35
N TYR A 64 2.69 0.23 -0.44
CA TYR A 64 2.25 0.72 -1.74
C TYR A 64 3.41 0.78 -2.70
N ARG A 65 3.08 0.80 -3.99
CA ARG A 65 4.07 1.00 -5.05
C ARG A 65 3.80 2.35 -5.68
N PRO A 66 4.76 3.28 -5.59
CA PRO A 66 4.55 4.61 -6.17
C PRO A 66 4.51 4.54 -7.69
N PRO A 67 4.04 5.59 -8.34
CA PRO A 67 3.99 5.60 -9.79
C PRO A 67 5.39 5.56 -10.37
N VAL A 68 5.49 5.00 -11.58
CA VAL A 68 6.75 4.95 -12.31
C VAL A 68 6.72 6.07 -13.34
N HIS A 69 7.72 6.93 -13.29
CA HIS A 69 7.78 8.09 -14.17
C HIS A 69 8.66 7.82 -15.37
N GLU A 70 8.27 6.89 -16.18
CA GLU A 70 9.11 6.56 -17.32
C GLU A 70 8.49 6.92 -18.64
N SER A 71 7.30 7.40 -18.61
CA SER A 71 6.59 7.70 -19.84
C SER A 71 6.02 9.08 -19.76
N ALA A 72 6.01 9.76 -20.87
CA ALA A 72 5.39 11.07 -20.92
C ALA A 72 3.88 10.96 -20.88
N VAL A 73 3.38 9.79 -21.14
CA VAL A 73 1.95 9.60 -21.12
C VAL A 73 1.58 8.86 -19.90
N GLU A 74 1.17 9.51 -18.92
CA GLU A 74 1.02 8.81 -17.84
C GLU A 74 -0.15 8.84 -17.23
N LEU A 75 -0.52 7.74 -16.84
CA LEU A 75 -1.46 7.48 -15.83
C LEU A 75 -0.66 7.26 -14.60
N LEU A 76 -0.64 8.19 -13.72
CA LEU A 76 0.06 8.03 -12.46
C LEU A 76 -0.83 7.20 -11.56
N ILE A 77 -0.46 5.94 -11.37
CA ILE A 77 -1.24 5.00 -10.56
C ILE A 77 -0.41 4.60 -9.36
N ILE A 78 -1.03 4.64 -8.20
CA ILE A 78 -0.42 4.09 -7.00
C ILE A 78 -1.16 2.80 -6.66
N ASP A 79 -0.41 1.71 -6.55
CA ASP A 79 -0.96 0.43 -6.13
C ASP A 79 -0.84 0.32 -4.62
N PHE A 80 -1.96 0.16 -3.93
CA PHE A 80 -1.97 -0.04 -2.48
C PHE A 80 -2.15 -1.53 -2.23
N TYR A 81 -1.12 -2.16 -1.66
CA TYR A 81 -1.08 -3.60 -1.51
C TYR A 81 -1.69 -4.09 -0.22
N HIS A 82 -1.39 -3.44 0.88
CA HIS A 82 -1.80 -3.94 2.18
C HIS A 82 -1.79 -2.83 3.20
N VAL A 83 -2.61 -2.97 4.22
CA VAL A 83 -2.61 -2.08 5.38
C VAL A 83 -2.87 -2.96 6.60
N GLY A 84 -2.20 -2.65 7.71
CA GLY A 84 -2.38 -3.42 8.92
C GLY A 84 -1.38 -3.02 9.98
N THR A 85 -1.44 -3.71 11.11
CA THR A 85 -0.47 -3.50 12.18
C THR A 85 0.81 -4.26 11.84
N HIS A 86 1.84 -4.09 12.66
CA HIS A 86 3.11 -4.79 12.43
C HIS A 86 2.95 -6.31 12.43
N GLU A 87 2.01 -6.80 13.18
CA GLU A 87 1.85 -8.24 13.32
C GLU A 87 1.50 -8.88 11.99
N ASN A 88 2.37 -9.77 11.53
CA ASN A 88 2.19 -10.51 10.27
C ASN A 88 2.10 -9.64 9.01
N PHE A 89 2.35 -8.34 9.13
CA PHE A 89 2.19 -7.43 7.99
C PHE A 89 3.08 -7.86 6.82
N TYR A 90 4.36 -8.06 7.08
CA TYR A 90 5.30 -8.39 6.01
C TYR A 90 5.10 -9.80 5.48
N ASP A 91 4.67 -10.72 6.34
CA ASP A 91 4.39 -12.08 5.89
C ASP A 91 3.21 -12.10 4.92
N VAL A 92 2.16 -11.38 5.24
CA VAL A 92 0.99 -11.29 4.36
C VAL A 92 1.37 -10.66 3.04
N LEU A 93 2.12 -9.57 3.10
CA LEU A 93 2.53 -8.85 1.91
C LEU A 93 3.40 -9.73 1.00
N LYS A 94 4.40 -10.39 1.58
CA LYS A 94 5.29 -11.24 0.79
C LYS A 94 4.55 -12.42 0.19
N ARG A 95 3.64 -13.00 0.95
CA ARG A 95 2.84 -14.12 0.45
C ARG A 95 1.98 -13.68 -0.73
N TYR A 96 1.35 -12.53 -0.62
CA TYR A 96 0.53 -12.02 -1.71
C TYR A 96 1.36 -11.82 -2.98
N LEU A 97 2.54 -11.22 -2.84
CA LEU A 97 3.40 -10.97 -3.99
C LEU A 97 3.91 -12.27 -4.60
N LYS A 98 4.19 -13.28 -3.77
CA LYS A 98 4.68 -14.56 -4.27
C LYS A 98 3.61 -15.36 -4.98
N GLN A 99 2.35 -15.13 -4.66
CA GLN A 99 1.28 -15.86 -5.32
C GLN A 99 1.10 -15.41 -6.77
N GLY A 100 1.88 -14.41 -7.18
CA GLY A 100 1.80 -13.98 -8.56
C GLY A 100 0.57 -13.16 -8.87
N ALA A 101 -0.08 -12.62 -7.85
CA ALA A 101 -1.29 -11.83 -8.06
C ALA A 101 -1.04 -10.63 -8.96
N ASP A 102 0.20 -10.13 -8.95
CA ASP A 102 0.56 -8.99 -9.78
C ASP A 102 1.11 -9.38 -11.14
N ARG A 103 1.36 -10.65 -11.36
CA ARG A 103 2.04 -11.07 -12.59
C ARG A 103 1.22 -10.87 -13.83
N GLY A 104 -0.09 -11.01 -13.71
CA GLY A 104 -0.96 -10.85 -14.85
C GLY A 104 -0.85 -9.48 -15.49
N ARG A 105 -0.35 -8.52 -14.77
CA ARG A 105 -0.21 -7.16 -15.26
C ARG A 105 0.99 -6.99 -16.17
N ILE A 106 1.90 -7.92 -16.10
CA ILE A 106 3.17 -7.81 -16.82
C ILE A 106 3.06 -8.32 -18.22
N SER A 107 2.21 -9.24 -18.43
CA SER A 107 2.07 -9.89 -19.73
C SER A 107 1.53 -9.00 -20.80
#